data_e63a4a75201eb6793303c3b032a983d5
#
_entry.id   e63a4a75201eb6793303c3b032a983d5
#
_cell.length_a   1.000
_cell.length_b   1.000
_cell.length_c   1.000
_cell.angle_alpha   90.00
_cell.angle_beta   90.00
_cell.angle_gamma   90.00
#
_symmetry.space_group_name_H-M   'P 1'
#
loop_
_entity.id
_entity.type
_entity.pdbx_description
1 polymer ?
#
loop_
_entity_poly.entity_id
_entity_poly.type
_entity_poly.pdbx_seq_one_letter_code
_entity_poly.pdbx_strand_id
1 'polypeptide(L)'
;MVQVNPGQGASHAKVQFGYHRHGDQDRAAPAEHPVVVVGAGPVGLSFAIDLAQRGHAVVVLDDADRIGEGSRAICFSKRSLDYWDRLGVGDRMVDKGVVWNVGRIFHGTSELYQFNLLPEPGHKRPAFINLQQFYAEAYLVDRVNELPEISLRWRNKVTALEQRNDRAVLTIETPDGPYRLSAQYVIACDGARSSLRQMVGAGFSGKVFEDQFLIADVKMTAEFPTERWFWFDPPFHAGRSALLHRQPDDVWRIDLQLTPDCDPQVEKKPENVRPRIARMLGHDEFEFEWISIYKFQCRRMQRFIHSSVIFAGDSAHQVSPFGARGANSGLEDAENLSWKLDRVLRGTSPSQLLETYHIERSAAADENIRESTRATDFMAPVSAQEARLRKAVLSLAKETEFGKRMVNGGRLSVPSVYETPLSTADAEEWQGGPCPGTSMLDAPLKTTDGRHLHLTDAFN
;
A
#
# COMPACT_ATOMS: atom_id res chain seq x y z
N MET A 1 -13.17 -20.14 4.21
CA MET A 1 -12.74 -18.97 4.99
C MET A 1 -11.36 -19.25 5.55
N VAL A 2 -10.41 -18.41 5.20
CA VAL A 2 -9.08 -18.44 5.82
C VAL A 2 -9.26 -18.06 7.29
N GLN A 3 -9.13 -19.03 8.20
CA GLN A 3 -9.21 -18.77 9.63
C GLN A 3 -7.91 -18.10 10.09
N VAL A 4 -7.94 -16.80 10.20
CA VAL A 4 -6.95 -16.07 10.98
C VAL A 4 -7.37 -16.20 12.44
N ASN A 5 -6.74 -17.10 13.18
CA ASN A 5 -7.06 -17.34 14.58
C ASN A 5 -6.54 -16.19 15.45
N PRO A 6 -7.41 -15.35 16.04
CA PRO A 6 -6.99 -14.23 16.87
C PRO A 6 -6.64 -14.63 18.31
N GLY A 7 -6.48 -15.92 18.61
CA GLY A 7 -6.56 -16.43 19.98
C GLY A 7 -5.27 -16.88 20.67
N GLN A 8 -4.12 -16.86 20.03
CA GLN A 8 -2.85 -17.27 20.63
C GLN A 8 -1.70 -16.40 20.12
N GLY A 9 -1.56 -15.18 20.65
CA GLY A 9 -0.34 -14.38 20.50
C GLY A 9 0.24 -14.28 19.09
N ALA A 10 -0.61 -14.31 18.07
CA ALA A 10 -0.18 -14.43 16.70
C ALA A 10 -0.81 -13.31 15.89
N SER A 11 -0.24 -12.12 16.02
CA SER A 11 -0.36 -11.07 15.01
C SER A 11 0.15 -11.53 13.64
N HIS A 12 0.72 -12.73 13.56
CA HIS A 12 1.25 -13.36 12.36
C HIS A 12 0.62 -14.72 12.20
N ALA A 13 -0.70 -14.72 11.92
CA ALA A 13 -1.41 -15.96 11.63
C ALA A 13 -0.68 -16.71 10.51
N LYS A 14 -0.14 -17.87 10.85
CA LYS A 14 0.51 -18.78 9.90
C LYS A 14 -0.55 -19.49 9.08
N VAL A 15 -1.22 -18.76 8.20
CA VAL A 15 -2.09 -19.37 7.22
C VAL A 15 -1.19 -19.90 6.12
N GLN A 16 -1.06 -21.21 6.04
CA GLN A 16 -0.30 -21.89 4.99
C GLN A 16 -1.26 -22.46 3.95
N PHE A 17 -0.86 -22.30 2.69
CA PHE A 17 -1.57 -22.84 1.55
C PHE A 17 -0.77 -23.99 0.94
N GLY A 18 -1.44 -25.12 0.72
CA GLY A 18 -0.82 -26.26 0.06
C GLY A 18 -0.50 -25.95 -1.40
N TYR A 19 0.57 -26.57 -1.89
CA TYR A 19 0.78 -26.66 -3.33
C TYR A 19 -0.25 -27.59 -3.94
N HIS A 20 -0.80 -27.20 -5.09
CA HIS A 20 -1.70 -28.02 -5.89
C HIS A 20 -1.19 -28.07 -7.33
N ARG A 21 -1.07 -29.28 -7.88
CA ARG A 21 -0.72 -29.50 -9.28
C ARG A 21 -1.88 -29.07 -10.18
N HIS A 22 -1.58 -28.33 -11.24
CA HIS A 22 -2.55 -27.87 -12.23
C HIS A 22 -2.36 -28.60 -13.56
N GLY A 23 -3.45 -28.79 -14.32
CA GLY A 23 -3.42 -29.45 -15.62
C GLY A 23 -2.52 -28.79 -16.66
N ASP A 24 -2.18 -27.52 -16.50
CA ASP A 24 -1.21 -26.82 -17.34
C ASP A 24 0.19 -27.43 -17.26
N GLN A 25 0.54 -28.10 -16.17
CA GLN A 25 1.83 -28.73 -15.97
C GLN A 25 2.00 -30.03 -16.78
N ASP A 26 0.91 -30.60 -17.27
CA ASP A 26 0.92 -31.83 -18.08
C ASP A 26 0.99 -31.53 -19.57
N ARG A 27 1.00 -30.25 -19.97
CA ARG A 27 1.00 -29.85 -21.38
C ARG A 27 2.42 -29.80 -21.94
N ALA A 28 2.61 -30.37 -23.12
CA ALA A 28 3.87 -30.29 -23.85
C ALA A 28 4.18 -28.88 -24.36
N ALA A 29 3.17 -28.12 -24.76
CA ALA A 29 3.28 -26.71 -25.14
C ALA A 29 2.79 -25.80 -23.98
N PRO A 30 3.30 -24.56 -23.85
CA PRO A 30 2.85 -23.62 -22.85
C PRO A 30 1.33 -23.42 -22.92
N ALA A 31 0.64 -23.56 -21.79
CA ALA A 31 -0.79 -23.26 -21.69
C ALA A 31 -1.04 -21.76 -21.91
N GLU A 32 -2.04 -21.42 -22.69
CA GLU A 32 -2.35 -20.04 -23.04
C GLU A 32 -3.39 -19.45 -22.07
N HIS A 33 -3.07 -18.27 -21.54
CA HIS A 33 -3.97 -17.50 -20.67
C HIS A 33 -4.03 -16.04 -21.13
N PRO A 34 -5.19 -15.35 -20.99
CA PRO A 34 -5.28 -13.94 -21.32
C PRO A 34 -4.42 -13.09 -20.37
N VAL A 35 -4.47 -13.39 -19.07
CA VAL A 35 -3.76 -12.63 -18.04
C VAL A 35 -3.13 -13.55 -17.00
N VAL A 36 -1.85 -13.29 -16.70
CA VAL A 36 -1.12 -13.91 -15.60
C VAL A 36 -0.63 -12.79 -14.66
N VAL A 37 -1.02 -12.86 -13.41
CA VAL A 37 -0.55 -11.98 -12.34
C VAL A 37 0.58 -12.68 -11.59
N VAL A 38 1.70 -12.02 -11.36
CA VAL A 38 2.81 -12.55 -10.57
C VAL A 38 2.91 -11.77 -9.27
N GLY A 39 2.62 -12.46 -8.16
CA GLY A 39 2.55 -11.92 -6.81
C GLY A 39 1.13 -11.88 -6.26
N ALA A 40 0.86 -12.65 -5.18
CA ALA A 40 -0.42 -12.71 -4.45
C ALA A 40 -0.43 -11.78 -3.22
N GLY A 41 0.21 -10.62 -3.31
CA GLY A 41 0.07 -9.54 -2.34
C GLY A 41 -1.21 -8.72 -2.57
N PRO A 42 -1.47 -7.67 -1.74
CA PRO A 42 -2.72 -6.90 -1.80
C PRO A 42 -3.01 -6.31 -3.18
N VAL A 43 -1.97 -5.88 -3.90
CA VAL A 43 -2.10 -5.28 -5.24
C VAL A 43 -2.50 -6.32 -6.27
N GLY A 44 -1.77 -7.45 -6.32
CA GLY A 44 -2.04 -8.51 -7.31
C GLY A 44 -3.37 -9.19 -7.09
N LEU A 45 -3.74 -9.48 -5.83
CA LEU A 45 -5.05 -10.06 -5.50
C LEU A 45 -6.20 -9.10 -5.82
N SER A 46 -6.07 -7.81 -5.49
CA SER A 46 -7.09 -6.79 -5.80
C SER A 46 -7.28 -6.64 -7.31
N PHE A 47 -6.18 -6.60 -8.07
CA PHE A 47 -6.23 -6.56 -9.53
C PHE A 47 -6.92 -7.80 -10.12
N ALA A 48 -6.57 -9.00 -9.63
CA ALA A 48 -7.14 -10.25 -10.12
C ALA A 48 -8.65 -10.32 -9.85
N ILE A 49 -9.10 -9.91 -8.66
CA ILE A 49 -10.52 -9.86 -8.29
C ILE A 49 -11.28 -8.89 -9.20
N ASP A 50 -10.77 -7.67 -9.40
CA ASP A 50 -11.43 -6.66 -10.25
C ASP A 50 -11.58 -7.16 -11.69
N LEU A 51 -10.53 -7.78 -12.24
CA LEU A 51 -10.56 -8.28 -13.61
C LEU A 51 -11.47 -9.51 -13.75
N ALA A 52 -11.50 -10.39 -12.75
CA ALA A 52 -12.40 -11.55 -12.71
C ALA A 52 -13.87 -11.13 -12.61
N GLN A 53 -14.20 -10.13 -11.79
CA GLN A 53 -15.56 -9.55 -11.70
C GLN A 53 -16.03 -8.96 -13.04
N ARG A 54 -15.08 -8.59 -13.91
CA ARG A 54 -15.35 -8.17 -15.31
C ARG A 54 -15.48 -9.36 -16.27
N GLY A 55 -15.37 -10.59 -15.79
CA GLY A 55 -15.56 -11.81 -16.57
C GLY A 55 -14.31 -12.35 -17.28
N HIS A 56 -13.11 -11.92 -16.87
CA HIS A 56 -11.87 -12.43 -17.45
C HIS A 56 -11.23 -13.52 -16.59
N ALA A 57 -10.73 -14.57 -17.23
CA ALA A 57 -9.93 -15.58 -16.57
C ALA A 57 -8.54 -15.04 -16.19
N VAL A 58 -8.14 -15.26 -14.95
CA VAL A 58 -6.87 -14.78 -14.40
C VAL A 58 -6.12 -15.91 -13.70
N VAL A 59 -4.85 -16.09 -14.03
CA VAL A 59 -3.94 -16.94 -13.25
C VAL A 59 -3.11 -16.04 -12.33
N VAL A 60 -3.09 -16.35 -11.04
CA VAL A 60 -2.23 -15.67 -10.05
C VAL A 60 -1.17 -16.65 -9.58
N LEU A 61 0.10 -16.27 -9.72
CA LEU A 61 1.25 -17.07 -9.31
C LEU A 61 1.95 -16.41 -8.12
N ASP A 62 2.26 -17.19 -7.09
CA ASP A 62 3.09 -16.74 -5.97
C ASP A 62 4.11 -17.81 -5.59
N ASP A 63 5.32 -17.40 -5.25
CA ASP A 63 6.40 -18.31 -4.84
C ASP A 63 6.30 -18.73 -3.36
N ALA A 64 5.53 -18.00 -2.55
CA ALA A 64 5.23 -18.33 -1.17
C ALA A 64 4.20 -19.46 -1.04
N ASP A 65 4.09 -19.97 0.18
CA ASP A 65 3.04 -20.90 0.61
C ASP A 65 2.08 -20.27 1.64
N ARG A 66 2.13 -18.95 1.80
CA ARG A 66 1.42 -18.21 2.84
C ARG A 66 1.22 -16.74 2.47
N ILE A 67 0.28 -16.10 3.15
CA ILE A 67 0.16 -14.64 3.13
C ILE A 67 1.37 -13.99 3.81
N GLY A 68 1.57 -12.69 3.53
CA GLY A 68 2.72 -11.96 4.03
C GLY A 68 2.85 -11.96 5.55
N GLU A 69 4.03 -12.25 6.04
CA GLU A 69 4.37 -12.19 7.47
C GLU A 69 5.05 -10.87 7.82
N GLY A 70 4.96 -10.50 9.09
CA GLY A 70 5.67 -9.36 9.67
C GLY A 70 4.93 -8.04 9.57
N SER A 71 5.55 -7.06 10.18
CA SER A 71 5.07 -5.69 10.21
C SER A 71 5.25 -5.05 8.83
N ARG A 72 4.17 -4.81 8.11
CA ARG A 72 4.13 -4.23 6.76
C ARG A 72 3.18 -3.03 6.73
N ALA A 73 2.45 -2.84 5.63
CA ALA A 73 1.43 -1.80 5.55
C ALA A 73 0.34 -2.02 6.61
N ILE A 74 -0.10 -0.91 7.21
CA ILE A 74 -1.21 -0.91 8.17
C ILE A 74 -2.24 0.17 7.87
N CYS A 75 -1.84 1.29 7.28
CA CYS A 75 -2.73 2.43 7.07
C CYS A 75 -3.33 2.37 5.66
N PHE A 76 -4.62 2.06 5.58
CA PHE A 76 -5.35 2.06 4.31
C PHE A 76 -6.30 3.25 4.24
N SER A 77 -6.17 4.01 3.15
CA SER A 77 -6.91 5.25 2.92
C SER A 77 -8.34 5.00 2.46
N LYS A 78 -9.19 6.03 2.60
CA LYS A 78 -10.56 6.01 2.06
C LYS A 78 -10.60 5.53 0.61
N ARG A 79 -9.69 6.01 -0.25
CA ARG A 79 -9.64 5.59 -1.66
C ARG A 79 -9.42 4.09 -1.85
N SER A 80 -8.52 3.50 -1.07
CA SER A 80 -8.31 2.05 -1.06
C SER A 80 -9.52 1.29 -0.54
N LEU A 81 -10.21 1.83 0.46
CA LEU A 81 -11.43 1.25 1.00
C LEU A 81 -12.59 1.32 0.01
N ASP A 82 -12.76 2.43 -0.71
CA ASP A 82 -13.75 2.57 -1.79
C ASP A 82 -13.48 1.56 -2.92
N TYR A 83 -12.22 1.31 -3.25
CA TYR A 83 -11.85 0.27 -4.22
C TYR A 83 -12.19 -1.13 -3.69
N TRP A 84 -11.83 -1.45 -2.46
CA TRP A 84 -12.15 -2.74 -1.84
C TRP A 84 -13.63 -2.98 -1.62
N ASP A 85 -14.44 -1.92 -1.51
CA ASP A 85 -15.90 -2.03 -1.54
C ASP A 85 -16.39 -2.64 -2.85
N ARG A 86 -15.91 -2.13 -3.99
CA ARG A 86 -16.25 -2.68 -5.30
C ARG A 86 -15.78 -4.12 -5.48
N LEU A 87 -14.71 -4.51 -4.81
CA LEU A 87 -14.23 -5.89 -4.80
C LEU A 87 -15.04 -6.82 -3.87
N GLY A 88 -15.93 -6.26 -3.03
CA GLY A 88 -16.77 -7.01 -2.10
C GLY A 88 -16.08 -7.39 -0.77
N VAL A 89 -14.99 -6.70 -0.41
CA VAL A 89 -14.24 -6.96 0.82
C VAL A 89 -14.15 -5.75 1.76
N GLY A 90 -14.66 -4.59 1.35
CA GLY A 90 -14.51 -3.32 2.07
C GLY A 90 -15.10 -3.34 3.49
N ASP A 91 -16.29 -3.93 3.69
CA ASP A 91 -16.91 -4.05 5.02
C ASP A 91 -16.00 -4.84 5.98
N ARG A 92 -15.50 -6.01 5.56
CA ARG A 92 -14.60 -6.83 6.37
C ARG A 92 -13.32 -6.08 6.77
N MET A 93 -12.79 -5.25 5.87
CA MET A 93 -11.60 -4.42 6.14
C MET A 93 -11.88 -3.39 7.22
N VAL A 94 -13.02 -2.70 7.13
CA VAL A 94 -13.41 -1.64 8.08
C VAL A 94 -13.83 -2.23 9.43
N ASP A 95 -14.61 -3.32 9.43
CA ASP A 95 -15.10 -3.99 10.65
C ASP A 95 -13.94 -4.51 11.52
N LYS A 96 -12.87 -5.02 10.89
CA LYS A 96 -11.67 -5.47 11.60
C LYS A 96 -10.73 -4.32 11.92
N GLY A 97 -10.63 -3.32 11.04
CA GLY A 97 -9.69 -2.22 11.12
C GLY A 97 -9.99 -1.25 12.25
N VAL A 98 -8.97 -0.58 12.75
CA VAL A 98 -9.11 0.53 13.69
C VAL A 98 -9.29 1.81 12.90
N VAL A 99 -10.50 2.39 12.94
CA VAL A 99 -10.83 3.64 12.24
C VAL A 99 -10.17 4.84 12.93
N TRP A 100 -9.59 5.73 12.15
CA TRP A 100 -9.07 7.00 12.65
C TRP A 100 -9.10 8.09 11.56
N ASN A 101 -9.35 9.34 12.00
CA ASN A 101 -9.36 10.53 11.14
C ASN A 101 -8.43 11.61 11.66
N VAL A 102 -8.10 11.58 12.94
CA VAL A 102 -7.33 12.62 13.62
C VAL A 102 -5.88 12.22 13.78
N GLY A 103 -4.98 13.15 13.46
CA GLY A 103 -3.57 13.04 13.80
C GLY A 103 -3.14 14.20 14.68
N ARG A 104 -2.16 13.94 15.57
CA ARG A 104 -1.56 14.94 16.45
C ARG A 104 -0.07 15.02 16.23
N ILE A 105 0.43 16.22 16.24
CA ILE A 105 1.86 16.53 16.09
C ILE A 105 2.36 17.17 17.36
N PHE A 106 3.45 16.62 17.90
CA PHE A 106 4.10 17.10 19.11
C PHE A 106 5.53 17.55 18.84
N HIS A 107 6.01 18.52 19.60
CA HIS A 107 7.43 18.87 19.70
C HIS A 107 7.84 18.87 21.16
N GLY A 108 8.79 18.02 21.52
CA GLY A 108 9.09 17.75 22.92
C GLY A 108 7.86 17.15 23.61
N THR A 109 7.39 17.81 24.67
CA THR A 109 6.16 17.44 25.40
C THR A 109 4.93 18.23 24.98
N SER A 110 5.08 19.24 24.11
CA SER A 110 3.99 20.15 23.74
C SER A 110 3.31 19.71 22.46
N GLU A 111 1.98 19.63 22.46
CA GLU A 111 1.20 19.51 21.25
C GLU A 111 1.35 20.78 20.41
N LEU A 112 1.70 20.64 19.14
CA LEU A 112 1.77 21.75 18.19
C LEU A 112 0.41 22.02 17.57
N TYR A 113 -0.24 20.97 17.08
CA TYR A 113 -1.58 21.03 16.48
C TYR A 113 -2.11 19.62 16.23
N GLN A 114 -3.41 19.56 15.98
CA GLN A 114 -4.10 18.40 15.43
C GLN A 114 -4.64 18.70 14.04
N PHE A 115 -4.86 17.64 13.27
CA PHE A 115 -5.51 17.73 11.97
C PHE A 115 -6.57 16.63 11.84
N ASN A 116 -7.66 16.93 11.09
CA ASN A 116 -8.67 15.97 10.70
C ASN A 116 -8.56 15.74 9.19
N LEU A 117 -8.46 14.49 8.77
CA LEU A 117 -8.27 14.10 7.37
C LEU A 117 -9.57 14.04 6.57
N LEU A 118 -10.71 13.94 7.24
CA LEU A 118 -12.03 13.85 6.63
C LEU A 118 -13.04 14.61 7.52
N PRO A 119 -13.00 15.96 7.49
CA PRO A 119 -13.88 16.77 8.32
C PRO A 119 -15.33 16.77 7.84
N GLU A 120 -15.59 16.52 6.56
CA GLU A 120 -16.93 16.49 5.98
C GLU A 120 -17.66 15.20 6.40
N PRO A 121 -18.95 15.31 6.81
CA PRO A 121 -19.76 14.12 7.10
C PRO A 121 -20.33 13.48 5.83
N GLY A 122 -20.88 12.28 5.97
CA GLY A 122 -21.67 11.63 4.91
C GLY A 122 -20.86 10.75 3.96
N HIS A 123 -19.61 10.48 4.25
CA HIS A 123 -18.83 9.51 3.50
C HIS A 123 -19.14 8.07 3.96
N LYS A 124 -19.19 7.12 3.03
CA LYS A 124 -19.36 5.70 3.33
C LYS A 124 -18.18 5.13 4.10
N ARG A 125 -16.97 5.51 3.69
CA ARG A 125 -15.72 4.99 4.26
C ARG A 125 -14.97 6.07 5.04
N PRO A 126 -14.29 5.69 6.16
CA PRO A 126 -13.48 6.62 6.95
C PRO A 126 -12.26 7.10 6.17
N ALA A 127 -11.60 8.15 6.67
CA ALA A 127 -10.36 8.66 6.08
C ALA A 127 -9.29 7.58 5.99
N PHE A 128 -9.11 6.85 7.09
CA PHE A 128 -8.18 5.74 7.22
C PHE A 128 -8.69 4.67 8.17
N ILE A 129 -8.21 3.45 7.92
CA ILE A 129 -8.16 2.39 8.92
C ILE A 129 -6.71 1.97 9.14
N ASN A 130 -6.41 1.53 10.37
CA ASN A 130 -5.23 0.72 10.63
C ASN A 130 -5.65 -0.74 10.64
N LEU A 131 -5.07 -1.53 9.75
CA LEU A 131 -5.31 -2.96 9.60
C LEU A 131 -4.00 -3.63 9.21
N GLN A 132 -3.56 -4.65 9.94
CA GLN A 132 -2.37 -5.39 9.55
C GLN A 132 -2.55 -5.99 8.17
N GLN A 133 -1.53 -5.89 7.32
CA GLN A 133 -1.59 -6.32 5.91
C GLN A 133 -2.04 -7.79 5.76
N PHE A 134 -1.65 -8.67 6.67
CA PHE A 134 -2.04 -10.09 6.59
C PHE A 134 -3.56 -10.31 6.71
N TYR A 135 -4.30 -9.47 7.47
CA TYR A 135 -5.76 -9.52 7.46
C TYR A 135 -6.33 -9.12 6.10
N ALA A 136 -5.79 -8.04 5.53
CA ALA A 136 -6.22 -7.61 4.19
C ALA A 136 -5.96 -8.71 3.15
N GLU A 137 -4.77 -9.32 3.16
CA GLU A 137 -4.43 -10.44 2.28
C GLU A 137 -5.36 -11.65 2.50
N ALA A 138 -5.64 -12.01 3.77
CA ALA A 138 -6.54 -13.12 4.08
C ALA A 138 -7.96 -12.90 3.51
N TYR A 139 -8.50 -11.68 3.66
CA TYR A 139 -9.83 -11.34 3.13
C TYR A 139 -9.86 -11.32 1.60
N LEU A 140 -8.77 -10.87 0.97
CA LEU A 140 -8.62 -10.92 -0.49
C LEU A 140 -8.50 -12.37 -0.99
N VAL A 141 -7.76 -13.24 -0.30
CA VAL A 141 -7.68 -14.67 -0.65
C VAL A 141 -9.03 -15.36 -0.50
N ASP A 142 -9.79 -15.06 0.57
CA ASP A 142 -11.16 -15.58 0.72
C ASP A 142 -12.02 -15.18 -0.49
N ARG A 143 -11.93 -13.91 -0.90
CA ARG A 143 -12.68 -13.40 -2.06
C ARG A 143 -12.26 -14.05 -3.37
N VAL A 144 -10.95 -14.26 -3.57
CA VAL A 144 -10.41 -14.98 -4.74
C VAL A 144 -11.01 -16.39 -4.82
N ASN A 145 -11.13 -17.09 -3.69
CA ASN A 145 -11.70 -18.44 -3.65
C ASN A 145 -13.21 -18.51 -3.97
N GLU A 146 -13.91 -17.37 -3.94
CA GLU A 146 -15.31 -17.24 -4.35
C GLU A 146 -15.48 -17.05 -5.87
N LEU A 147 -14.40 -16.71 -6.58
CA LEU A 147 -14.42 -16.36 -8.00
C LEU A 147 -13.79 -17.48 -8.84
N PRO A 148 -14.59 -18.25 -9.57
CA PRO A 148 -14.10 -19.37 -10.39
C PRO A 148 -13.21 -18.93 -11.56
N GLU A 149 -13.23 -17.67 -11.94
CA GLU A 149 -12.39 -17.08 -12.97
C GLU A 149 -10.92 -16.98 -12.55
N ILE A 150 -10.60 -17.08 -11.24
CA ILE A 150 -9.25 -16.93 -10.71
C ILE A 150 -8.63 -18.29 -10.37
N SER A 151 -7.48 -18.56 -10.98
CA SER A 151 -6.62 -19.70 -10.61
C SER A 151 -5.46 -19.20 -9.77
N LEU A 152 -5.61 -19.20 -8.41
CA LEU A 152 -4.53 -18.83 -7.49
C LEU A 152 -3.62 -20.03 -7.23
N ARG A 153 -2.32 -19.88 -7.51
CA ARG A 153 -1.32 -20.95 -7.47
C ARG A 153 -0.17 -20.57 -6.55
N TRP A 154 -0.16 -21.16 -5.37
CA TRP A 154 0.90 -21.04 -4.39
C TRP A 154 2.09 -21.94 -4.71
N ARG A 155 3.30 -21.55 -4.31
CA ARG A 155 4.55 -22.25 -4.57
C ARG A 155 4.82 -22.42 -6.07
N ASN A 156 4.45 -21.40 -6.86
CA ASN A 156 4.65 -21.30 -8.30
C ASN A 156 5.59 -20.13 -8.59
N LYS A 157 6.90 -20.38 -8.59
CA LYS A 157 7.94 -19.36 -8.73
C LYS A 157 8.26 -19.10 -10.19
N VAL A 158 8.06 -17.88 -10.65
CA VAL A 158 8.51 -17.45 -11.98
C VAL A 158 10.03 -17.29 -11.99
N THR A 159 10.72 -18.05 -12.84
CA THR A 159 12.18 -18.09 -12.92
C THR A 159 12.73 -17.60 -14.26
N ALA A 160 11.92 -17.56 -15.31
CA ALA A 160 12.30 -16.98 -16.59
C ALA A 160 11.10 -16.35 -17.32
N LEU A 161 11.41 -15.37 -18.15
CA LEU A 161 10.48 -14.62 -18.98
C LEU A 161 11.04 -14.50 -20.40
N GLU A 162 10.27 -14.95 -21.40
CA GLU A 162 10.54 -14.72 -22.80
C GLU A 162 9.46 -13.78 -23.35
N GLN A 163 9.81 -12.61 -23.81
CA GLN A 163 8.88 -11.70 -24.48
C GLN A 163 8.82 -12.03 -25.96
N ARG A 164 7.61 -12.15 -26.49
CA ARG A 164 7.30 -12.32 -27.91
C ARG A 164 6.44 -11.14 -28.37
N ASN A 165 6.21 -11.00 -29.66
CA ASN A 165 5.58 -9.81 -30.24
C ASN A 165 4.24 -9.43 -29.57
N ASP A 166 3.39 -10.43 -29.25
CA ASP A 166 2.02 -10.23 -28.75
C ASP A 166 1.75 -10.91 -27.40
N ARG A 167 2.75 -11.57 -26.82
CA ARG A 167 2.62 -12.33 -25.59
C ARG A 167 3.94 -12.53 -24.87
N ALA A 168 3.86 -12.95 -23.62
CA ALA A 168 4.99 -13.38 -22.83
C ALA A 168 4.90 -14.86 -22.48
N VAL A 169 6.03 -15.56 -22.45
CA VAL A 169 6.11 -16.94 -21.98
C VAL A 169 6.89 -16.97 -20.68
N LEU A 170 6.26 -17.47 -19.64
CA LEU A 170 6.83 -17.62 -18.31
C LEU A 170 7.29 -19.06 -18.09
N THR A 171 8.46 -19.24 -17.49
CA THR A 171 8.88 -20.51 -16.91
C THR A 171 8.64 -20.45 -15.41
N ILE A 172 7.94 -21.44 -14.88
CA ILE A 172 7.52 -21.51 -13.48
C ILE A 172 8.08 -22.76 -12.85
N GLU A 173 8.80 -22.62 -11.74
CA GLU A 173 9.24 -23.73 -10.89
C GLU A 173 8.20 -24.03 -9.82
N THR A 174 7.97 -25.33 -9.61
CA THR A 174 7.08 -25.86 -8.59
C THR A 174 7.70 -27.08 -7.89
N PRO A 175 7.13 -27.55 -6.77
CA PRO A 175 7.58 -28.80 -6.12
C PRO A 175 7.57 -30.03 -7.05
N ASP A 176 6.72 -30.06 -8.07
CA ASP A 176 6.58 -31.16 -9.04
C ASP A 176 7.41 -30.94 -10.31
N GLY A 177 8.28 -29.94 -10.31
CA GLY A 177 9.11 -29.57 -11.46
C GLY A 177 8.60 -28.36 -12.25
N PRO A 178 9.35 -27.96 -13.28
CA PRO A 178 9.04 -26.75 -14.05
C PRO A 178 7.94 -26.97 -15.05
N TYR A 179 7.21 -25.90 -15.38
CA TYR A 179 6.27 -25.83 -16.49
C TYR A 179 6.27 -24.43 -17.12
N ARG A 180 5.53 -24.26 -18.22
CA ARG A 180 5.50 -22.99 -18.94
C ARG A 180 4.06 -22.52 -19.16
N LEU A 181 3.85 -21.19 -19.03
CA LEU A 181 2.62 -20.50 -19.39
C LEU A 181 2.90 -19.47 -20.48
N SER A 182 1.95 -19.29 -21.38
CA SER A 182 1.91 -18.20 -22.35
C SER A 182 0.80 -17.23 -21.96
N ALA A 183 1.11 -15.96 -21.79
CA ALA A 183 0.15 -14.93 -21.39
C ALA A 183 0.10 -13.82 -22.43
N GLN A 184 -1.10 -13.33 -22.76
CA GLN A 184 -1.25 -12.11 -23.55
C GLN A 184 -0.74 -10.90 -22.76
N TYR A 185 -1.05 -10.84 -21.43
CA TYR A 185 -0.50 -9.85 -20.52
C TYR A 185 0.00 -10.50 -19.24
N VAL A 186 1.15 -10.06 -18.76
CA VAL A 186 1.71 -10.40 -17.45
C VAL A 186 1.68 -9.16 -16.57
N ILE A 187 1.02 -9.25 -15.44
CA ILE A 187 0.96 -8.16 -14.47
C ILE A 187 1.94 -8.47 -13.34
N ALA A 188 3.01 -7.69 -13.28
CA ALA A 188 4.06 -7.85 -12.30
C ALA A 188 3.68 -7.12 -11.01
N CYS A 189 3.23 -7.89 -10.01
CA CYS A 189 2.94 -7.46 -8.65
C CYS A 189 3.87 -8.15 -7.64
N ASP A 190 5.06 -8.57 -8.07
CA ASP A 190 6.05 -9.35 -7.32
C ASP A 190 6.91 -8.52 -6.34
N GLY A 191 6.42 -7.32 -6.02
CA GLY A 191 6.86 -6.51 -4.89
C GLY A 191 8.22 -5.84 -5.06
N ALA A 192 8.76 -5.38 -3.93
CA ALA A 192 9.93 -4.52 -3.89
C ALA A 192 11.19 -5.12 -4.53
N ARG A 193 11.34 -6.45 -4.46
CA ARG A 193 12.47 -7.21 -5.01
C ARG A 193 12.12 -7.89 -6.34
N SER A 194 11.24 -7.29 -7.13
CA SER A 194 10.71 -7.82 -8.38
C SER A 194 11.76 -8.53 -9.24
N SER A 195 11.56 -9.82 -9.44
CA SER A 195 12.36 -10.63 -10.35
C SER A 195 12.01 -10.32 -11.81
N LEU A 196 10.73 -10.03 -12.08
CA LEU A 196 10.29 -9.64 -13.42
C LEU A 196 10.92 -8.32 -13.87
N ARG A 197 11.10 -7.33 -12.97
CA ARG A 197 11.81 -6.09 -13.30
C ARG A 197 13.26 -6.36 -13.73
N GLN A 198 13.93 -7.31 -13.07
CA GLN A 198 15.28 -7.74 -13.46
C GLN A 198 15.27 -8.47 -14.82
N MET A 199 14.31 -9.36 -15.03
CA MET A 199 14.19 -10.14 -16.27
C MET A 199 13.93 -9.27 -17.49
N VAL A 200 13.19 -8.16 -17.37
CA VAL A 200 13.01 -7.19 -18.46
C VAL A 200 14.16 -6.20 -18.60
N GLY A 201 15.18 -6.28 -17.73
CA GLY A 201 16.33 -5.36 -17.74
C GLY A 201 15.97 -3.91 -17.39
N ALA A 202 14.86 -3.69 -16.69
CA ALA A 202 14.40 -2.35 -16.38
C ALA A 202 15.17 -1.70 -15.23
N GLY A 203 15.56 -0.44 -15.43
CA GLY A 203 16.21 0.37 -14.40
C GLY A 203 15.22 0.76 -13.29
N PHE A 204 15.76 0.96 -12.08
CA PHE A 204 15.03 1.42 -10.91
C PHE A 204 15.78 2.57 -10.25
N SER A 205 15.31 3.79 -10.44
CA SER A 205 16.03 5.02 -10.07
C SER A 205 15.31 5.82 -9.00
N GLY A 206 16.08 6.58 -8.21
CA GLY A 206 15.60 7.43 -7.12
C GLY A 206 16.54 7.45 -5.93
N LYS A 207 16.02 7.85 -4.76
CA LYS A 207 16.79 8.03 -3.52
C LYS A 207 16.66 6.80 -2.60
N VAL A 208 17.79 6.37 -2.05
CA VAL A 208 17.86 5.42 -0.93
C VAL A 208 18.23 6.23 0.30
N PHE A 209 17.47 6.09 1.39
CA PHE A 209 17.74 6.80 2.63
C PHE A 209 18.69 6.00 3.52
N GLU A 210 19.60 6.70 4.15
CA GLU A 210 20.52 6.15 5.16
C GLU A 210 19.82 5.89 6.50
N ASP A 211 18.74 6.66 6.76
CA ASP A 211 17.98 6.59 7.99
C ASP A 211 17.35 5.22 8.19
N GLN A 212 17.37 4.79 9.45
CA GLN A 212 16.77 3.54 9.89
C GLN A 212 15.65 3.84 10.89
N PHE A 213 14.59 3.05 10.83
CA PHE A 213 13.51 3.11 11.78
C PHE A 213 13.28 1.74 12.40
N LEU A 214 13.32 1.71 13.73
CA LEU A 214 12.87 0.58 14.52
C LEU A 214 11.34 0.61 14.54
N ILE A 215 10.73 -0.48 14.12
CA ILE A 215 9.29 -0.69 14.19
C ILE A 215 9.05 -1.80 15.21
N ALA A 216 8.32 -1.47 16.27
CA ALA A 216 7.90 -2.41 17.29
C ALA A 216 6.37 -2.45 17.32
N ASP A 217 5.81 -3.62 17.05
CA ASP A 217 4.41 -3.89 17.32
C ASP A 217 4.34 -4.52 18.71
N VAL A 218 3.61 -3.89 19.65
CA VAL A 218 3.46 -4.33 21.03
C VAL A 218 2.01 -4.55 21.35
N LYS A 219 1.71 -5.60 22.12
CA LYS A 219 0.39 -5.87 22.65
C LYS A 219 0.30 -5.25 24.03
N MET A 220 -0.64 -4.35 24.22
CA MET A 220 -0.88 -3.68 25.51
C MET A 220 -2.31 -3.15 25.60
N THR A 221 -2.83 -3.12 26.82
CA THR A 221 -4.02 -2.33 27.13
C THR A 221 -3.59 -0.89 27.38
N ALA A 222 -4.09 0.04 26.57
CA ALA A 222 -3.75 1.45 26.70
C ALA A 222 -4.97 2.35 26.46
N GLU A 223 -5.03 3.45 27.21
CA GLU A 223 -6.11 4.46 27.12
C GLU A 223 -5.83 5.56 26.10
N PHE A 224 -4.87 5.37 25.19
CA PHE A 224 -4.64 6.33 24.12
C PHE A 224 -5.85 6.34 23.16
N PRO A 225 -6.26 7.52 22.66
CA PRO A 225 -7.30 7.61 21.65
C PRO A 225 -6.87 6.94 20.33
N THR A 226 -7.85 6.57 19.51
CA THR A 226 -7.61 5.99 18.16
C THR A 226 -7.17 7.06 17.17
N GLU A 227 -6.02 7.66 17.43
CA GLU A 227 -5.42 8.73 16.65
C GLU A 227 -4.03 8.31 16.17
N ARG A 228 -3.47 9.07 15.23
CA ARG A 228 -2.06 8.94 14.87
C ARG A 228 -1.26 10.03 15.57
N TRP A 229 -0.37 9.62 16.47
CA TRP A 229 0.50 10.54 17.20
C TRP A 229 1.91 10.52 16.63
N PHE A 230 2.44 11.70 16.41
CA PHE A 230 3.78 11.90 15.91
C PHE A 230 4.55 12.91 16.75
N TRP A 231 5.75 12.56 17.18
CA TRP A 231 6.62 13.42 17.98
C TRP A 231 7.90 13.78 17.23
N PHE A 232 8.26 15.06 17.32
CA PHE A 232 9.59 15.56 17.05
C PHE A 232 10.29 15.82 18.39
N ASP A 233 11.49 15.26 18.55
CA ASP A 233 12.36 15.45 19.71
C ASP A 233 11.67 15.25 21.07
N PRO A 234 10.97 14.13 21.31
CA PRO A 234 10.35 13.88 22.60
C PRO A 234 11.41 13.53 23.66
N PRO A 235 11.17 13.82 24.97
CA PRO A 235 12.13 13.52 26.03
C PRO A 235 12.50 12.04 26.15
N PHE A 236 11.59 11.16 25.80
CA PHE A 236 11.82 9.69 25.81
C PHE A 236 12.67 9.22 24.63
N HIS A 237 12.86 10.06 23.57
CA HIS A 237 13.63 9.75 22.36
C HIS A 237 14.31 11.01 21.82
N ALA A 238 15.15 11.65 22.62
CA ALA A 238 15.73 12.97 22.37
C ALA A 238 16.49 13.06 21.04
N GLY A 239 16.30 14.15 20.33
CA GLY A 239 16.93 14.46 19.05
C GLY A 239 16.33 13.73 17.85
N ARG A 240 15.31 12.88 18.03
CA ARG A 240 14.76 11.99 17.01
C ARG A 240 13.24 12.05 16.96
N SER A 241 12.66 11.36 16.00
CA SER A 241 11.21 11.29 15.82
C SER A 241 10.64 9.95 16.32
N ALA A 242 9.38 9.98 16.76
CA ALA A 242 8.64 8.80 17.17
C ALA A 242 7.19 8.85 16.67
N LEU A 243 6.59 7.69 16.39
CA LEU A 243 5.18 7.54 16.04
C LEU A 243 4.51 6.52 16.94
N LEU A 244 3.18 6.68 17.11
CA LEU A 244 2.31 5.73 17.78
C LEU A 244 1.02 5.57 16.99
N HIS A 245 0.62 4.31 16.75
CA HIS A 245 -0.65 3.95 16.12
C HIS A 245 -1.29 2.75 16.79
N ARG A 246 -2.60 2.79 16.97
CA ARG A 246 -3.36 1.60 17.34
C ARG A 246 -3.67 0.75 16.11
N GLN A 247 -3.58 -0.57 16.28
CA GLN A 247 -3.99 -1.61 15.33
C GLN A 247 -5.07 -2.49 15.97
N PRO A 248 -5.74 -3.38 15.22
CA PRO A 248 -6.57 -4.44 15.80
C PRO A 248 -5.84 -5.30 16.84
N ASP A 249 -6.62 -6.00 17.66
CA ASP A 249 -6.16 -7.01 18.63
C ASP A 249 -5.28 -6.45 19.76
N ASP A 250 -5.56 -5.21 20.17
CA ASP A 250 -4.79 -4.45 21.20
C ASP A 250 -3.30 -4.31 20.87
N VAL A 251 -2.98 -4.39 19.58
CA VAL A 251 -1.62 -4.15 19.10
C VAL A 251 -1.42 -2.67 18.85
N TRP A 252 -0.26 -2.17 19.26
CA TRP A 252 0.17 -0.80 19.03
C TRP A 252 1.50 -0.80 18.30
N ARG A 253 1.57 -0.06 17.20
CA ARG A 253 2.82 0.16 16.48
C ARG A 253 3.51 1.40 17.00
N ILE A 254 4.77 1.22 17.34
CA ILE A 254 5.68 2.27 17.77
C ILE A 254 6.85 2.30 16.79
N ASP A 255 7.02 3.42 16.10
CA ASP A 255 8.14 3.64 15.19
C ASP A 255 9.13 4.61 15.86
N LEU A 256 10.38 4.22 15.99
CA LEU A 256 11.45 5.02 16.57
C LEU A 256 12.56 5.25 15.54
N GLN A 257 12.84 6.51 15.22
CA GLN A 257 13.97 6.86 14.37
C GLN A 257 15.28 6.44 15.03
N LEU A 258 16.17 5.78 14.28
CA LEU A 258 17.51 5.40 14.73
C LEU A 258 18.57 6.30 14.10
N THR A 259 19.82 6.23 14.57
CA THR A 259 20.95 6.86 13.88
C THR A 259 21.37 6.05 12.67
N PRO A 260 21.88 6.68 11.59
CA PRO A 260 22.32 5.99 10.40
C PRO A 260 23.44 4.96 10.64
N ASP A 261 24.29 5.22 11.63
CA ASP A 261 25.47 4.43 12.02
C ASP A 261 25.18 3.30 13.02
N CYS A 262 23.90 3.11 13.42
CA CYS A 262 23.54 2.05 14.37
C CYS A 262 23.66 0.66 13.74
N ASP A 263 23.99 -0.36 14.58
CA ASP A 263 23.92 -1.75 14.18
C ASP A 263 22.49 -2.29 14.30
N PRO A 264 21.82 -2.61 13.18
CA PRO A 264 20.44 -3.13 13.21
C PRO A 264 20.28 -4.43 14.00
N GLN A 265 21.32 -5.25 14.10
CA GLN A 265 21.25 -6.52 14.83
C GLN A 265 21.29 -6.30 16.35
N VAL A 266 21.92 -5.22 16.80
CA VAL A 266 21.93 -4.80 18.20
C VAL A 266 20.64 -4.06 18.55
N GLU A 267 20.24 -3.11 17.70
CA GLU A 267 19.12 -2.21 17.96
C GLU A 267 17.76 -2.93 18.05
N LYS A 268 17.56 -4.03 17.29
CA LYS A 268 16.31 -4.80 17.30
C LYS A 268 16.17 -5.81 18.45
N LYS A 269 17.20 -5.97 19.29
CA LYS A 269 17.11 -6.91 20.41
C LYS A 269 16.09 -6.43 21.45
N PRO A 270 15.19 -7.31 21.96
CA PRO A 270 14.16 -6.94 22.91
C PRO A 270 14.68 -6.19 24.15
N GLU A 271 15.87 -6.58 24.64
CA GLU A 271 16.53 -5.94 25.78
C GLU A 271 16.93 -4.48 25.51
N ASN A 272 17.17 -4.10 24.25
CA ASN A 272 17.48 -2.72 23.84
C ASN A 272 16.23 -1.92 23.48
N VAL A 273 15.18 -2.59 23.01
CA VAL A 273 13.91 -1.94 22.62
C VAL A 273 13.01 -1.65 23.81
N ARG A 274 12.85 -2.61 24.75
CA ARG A 274 11.95 -2.52 25.89
C ARG A 274 12.16 -1.25 26.73
N PRO A 275 13.38 -0.84 27.11
CA PRO A 275 13.57 0.36 27.91
C PRO A 275 13.19 1.66 27.17
N ARG A 276 13.24 1.69 25.83
CA ARG A 276 12.84 2.85 25.03
C ARG A 276 11.33 2.99 25.01
N ILE A 277 10.63 1.88 24.78
CA ILE A 277 9.17 1.85 24.78
C ILE A 277 8.64 2.12 26.19
N ALA A 278 9.19 1.50 27.21
CA ALA A 278 8.77 1.74 28.61
C ALA A 278 8.91 3.22 29.00
N ARG A 279 9.97 3.91 28.57
CA ARG A 279 10.11 5.36 28.78
C ARG A 279 9.04 6.17 28.04
N MET A 280 8.64 5.75 26.85
CA MET A 280 7.57 6.41 26.08
C MET A 280 6.21 6.23 26.76
N LEU A 281 5.92 5.02 27.24
CA LEU A 281 4.63 4.66 27.82
C LEU A 281 4.51 5.05 29.30
N GLY A 282 5.64 5.18 30.02
CA GLY A 282 5.67 5.36 31.48
C GLY A 282 5.50 4.07 32.28
N HIS A 283 5.44 2.92 31.62
CA HIS A 283 5.34 1.58 32.22
C HIS A 283 5.98 0.53 31.27
N ASP A 284 6.16 -0.69 31.76
CA ASP A 284 6.69 -1.80 30.95
C ASP A 284 5.71 -2.99 30.80
N GLU A 285 4.44 -2.76 31.06
CA GLU A 285 3.35 -3.72 30.93
C GLU A 285 2.92 -3.86 29.45
N PHE A 286 3.74 -4.51 28.65
CA PHE A 286 3.46 -4.84 27.24
C PHE A 286 4.25 -6.07 26.81
N GLU A 287 3.77 -6.72 25.76
CA GLU A 287 4.43 -7.85 25.09
C GLU A 287 4.82 -7.49 23.65
N PHE A 288 5.98 -7.93 23.21
CA PHE A 288 6.38 -7.76 21.82
C PHE A 288 5.67 -8.76 20.94
N GLU A 289 5.00 -8.27 19.92
CA GLU A 289 4.47 -9.05 18.82
C GLU A 289 5.48 -9.12 17.65
N TRP A 290 6.12 -8.00 17.35
CA TRP A 290 7.10 -7.89 16.27
C TRP A 290 8.13 -6.80 16.53
N ILE A 291 9.38 -7.07 16.16
CA ILE A 291 10.44 -6.06 16.15
C ILE A 291 11.19 -6.16 14.83
N SER A 292 11.33 -5.05 14.12
CA SER A 292 12.07 -4.99 12.87
C SER A 292 12.72 -3.62 12.68
N ILE A 293 13.71 -3.56 11.78
CA ILE A 293 14.33 -2.31 11.35
C ILE A 293 14.20 -2.21 9.84
N TYR A 294 13.73 -1.06 9.39
CA TYR A 294 13.54 -0.76 7.98
C TYR A 294 14.45 0.38 7.52
N LYS A 295 15.06 0.18 6.35
CA LYS A 295 15.63 1.22 5.52
C LYS A 295 14.66 1.53 4.39
N PHE A 296 14.51 2.79 4.08
CA PHE A 296 13.53 3.24 3.11
C PHE A 296 14.18 3.64 1.79
N GLN A 297 13.39 3.56 0.74
CA GLN A 297 13.78 4.05 -0.56
C GLN A 297 12.57 4.66 -1.28
N CYS A 298 12.83 5.72 -2.02
CA CYS A 298 11.87 6.38 -2.89
C CYS A 298 12.39 6.25 -4.32
N ARG A 299 11.91 5.24 -5.04
CA ARG A 299 12.42 4.85 -6.37
C ARG A 299 11.29 4.41 -7.26
N ARG A 300 11.45 4.57 -8.57
CA ARG A 300 10.54 3.98 -9.55
C ARG A 300 11.24 3.52 -10.82
N MET A 301 10.53 2.69 -11.58
CA MET A 301 10.87 2.40 -12.96
C MET A 301 10.63 3.63 -13.84
N GLN A 302 11.44 3.80 -14.87
CA GLN A 302 11.21 4.84 -15.86
C GLN A 302 9.92 4.58 -16.65
N ARG A 303 9.63 3.32 -16.93
CA ARG A 303 8.47 2.89 -17.69
C ARG A 303 7.79 1.71 -16.98
N PHE A 304 6.45 1.71 -16.90
CA PHE A 304 5.67 0.66 -16.22
C PHE A 304 5.17 -0.43 -17.18
N ILE A 305 5.30 -0.22 -18.48
CA ILE A 305 4.89 -1.15 -19.52
C ILE A 305 6.11 -1.55 -20.35
N HIS A 306 6.36 -2.84 -20.45
CA HIS A 306 7.42 -3.46 -21.24
C HIS A 306 6.82 -4.57 -22.11
N SER A 307 6.38 -4.22 -23.33
CA SER A 307 5.62 -5.09 -24.21
C SER A 307 4.38 -5.68 -23.51
N SER A 308 4.31 -6.99 -23.34
CA SER A 308 3.21 -7.69 -22.66
C SER A 308 3.32 -7.68 -21.12
N VAL A 309 4.37 -7.11 -20.53
CA VAL A 309 4.58 -7.07 -19.07
C VAL A 309 4.26 -5.68 -18.53
N ILE A 310 3.33 -5.60 -17.58
CA ILE A 310 2.89 -4.36 -16.94
C ILE A 310 3.18 -4.44 -15.45
N PHE A 311 3.84 -3.44 -14.90
CA PHE A 311 4.27 -3.38 -13.51
C PHE A 311 3.32 -2.54 -12.66
N ALA A 312 3.00 -3.01 -11.44
CA ALA A 312 2.12 -2.34 -10.49
C ALA A 312 2.62 -2.50 -9.05
N GLY A 313 2.34 -1.51 -8.20
CA GLY A 313 2.76 -1.49 -6.80
C GLY A 313 4.29 -1.42 -6.65
N ASP A 314 4.82 -2.06 -5.60
CA ASP A 314 6.25 -2.00 -5.25
C ASP A 314 7.19 -2.54 -6.34
N SER A 315 6.70 -3.33 -7.29
CA SER A 315 7.47 -3.74 -8.47
C SER A 315 7.77 -2.58 -9.39
N ALA A 316 6.85 -1.60 -9.49
CA ALA A 316 6.95 -0.41 -10.34
C ALA A 316 7.55 0.79 -9.60
N HIS A 317 7.15 1.03 -8.34
CA HIS A 317 7.57 2.18 -7.55
C HIS A 317 7.55 1.88 -6.05
N GLN A 318 8.47 2.49 -5.33
CA GLN A 318 8.61 2.36 -3.88
C GLN A 318 8.71 3.73 -3.24
N VAL A 319 8.13 3.89 -2.07
CA VAL A 319 8.16 5.12 -1.29
C VAL A 319 8.45 4.81 0.18
N SER A 320 8.90 5.81 0.93
CA SER A 320 9.02 5.67 2.38
C SER A 320 7.64 5.50 3.02
N PRO A 321 7.53 4.87 4.21
CA PRO A 321 6.23 4.63 4.86
C PRO A 321 5.58 5.91 5.39
N PHE A 322 6.35 7.01 5.47
CA PHE A 322 5.84 8.29 5.95
C PHE A 322 4.87 8.90 4.95
N GLY A 323 3.61 8.94 5.35
CA GLY A 323 2.49 9.35 4.51
C GLY A 323 1.57 8.22 4.09
N ALA A 324 1.87 6.96 4.47
CA ALA A 324 1.03 5.79 4.17
C ALA A 324 0.71 5.65 2.66
N ARG A 325 1.70 5.91 1.78
CA ARG A 325 1.46 6.03 0.33
C ARG A 325 1.68 4.73 -0.44
N GLY A 326 2.62 3.86 -0.01
CA GLY A 326 3.06 2.72 -0.82
C GLY A 326 1.93 1.75 -1.18
N ALA A 327 1.31 1.10 -0.19
CA ALA A 327 0.23 0.15 -0.43
C ALA A 327 -0.99 0.82 -1.09
N ASN A 328 -1.36 2.03 -0.65
CA ASN A 328 -2.48 2.77 -1.21
C ASN A 328 -2.26 3.11 -2.70
N SER A 329 -1.06 3.57 -3.06
CA SER A 329 -0.72 3.83 -4.46
C SER A 329 -0.71 2.56 -5.31
N GLY A 330 -0.25 1.44 -4.75
CA GLY A 330 -0.30 0.15 -5.45
C GLY A 330 -1.74 -0.34 -5.71
N LEU A 331 -2.67 -0.09 -4.79
CA LEU A 331 -4.10 -0.37 -4.99
C LEU A 331 -4.71 0.54 -6.06
N GLU A 332 -4.31 1.82 -6.09
CA GLU A 332 -4.69 2.73 -7.17
C GLU A 332 -4.13 2.30 -8.54
N ASP A 333 -2.92 1.68 -8.58
CA ASP A 333 -2.41 1.10 -9.82
C ASP A 333 -3.31 -0.04 -10.30
N ALA A 334 -3.68 -0.96 -9.41
CA ALA A 334 -4.57 -2.07 -9.73
C ALA A 334 -5.91 -1.58 -10.27
N GLU A 335 -6.54 -0.61 -9.59
CA GLU A 335 -7.80 -0.02 -10.02
C GLU A 335 -7.70 0.67 -11.38
N ASN A 336 -6.65 1.46 -11.59
CA ASN A 336 -6.44 2.19 -12.84
C ASN A 336 -6.20 1.26 -14.02
N LEU A 337 -5.45 0.18 -13.81
CA LEU A 337 -5.10 -0.79 -14.85
C LEU A 337 -6.27 -1.72 -15.21
N SER A 338 -7.04 -2.17 -14.22
CA SER A 338 -8.06 -3.22 -14.41
C SER A 338 -9.09 -2.86 -15.48
N TRP A 339 -9.71 -1.69 -15.40
CA TRP A 339 -10.73 -1.29 -16.36
C TRP A 339 -10.16 -1.01 -17.77
N LYS A 340 -8.92 -0.52 -17.85
CA LYS A 340 -8.24 -0.27 -19.12
C LYS A 340 -7.92 -1.58 -19.81
N LEU A 341 -7.40 -2.54 -19.05
CA LEU A 341 -7.09 -3.87 -19.58
C LEU A 341 -8.37 -4.62 -19.97
N ASP A 342 -9.45 -4.52 -19.21
CA ASP A 342 -10.77 -5.07 -19.59
C ASP A 342 -11.20 -4.59 -20.98
N ARG A 343 -11.14 -3.27 -21.23
CA ARG A 343 -11.51 -2.71 -22.53
C ARG A 343 -10.63 -3.19 -23.69
N VAL A 344 -9.35 -3.35 -23.43
CA VAL A 344 -8.40 -3.87 -24.44
C VAL A 344 -8.64 -5.35 -24.70
N LEU A 345 -8.85 -6.15 -23.67
CA LEU A 345 -9.14 -7.59 -23.81
C LEU A 345 -10.47 -7.86 -24.55
N ARG A 346 -11.47 -7.01 -24.32
CA ARG A 346 -12.76 -7.07 -25.06
C ARG A 346 -12.67 -6.53 -26.50
N GLY A 347 -11.54 -5.95 -26.89
CA GLY A 347 -11.40 -5.28 -28.19
C GLY A 347 -12.25 -4.01 -28.35
N THR A 348 -12.80 -3.46 -27.25
CA THR A 348 -13.59 -2.20 -27.26
C THR A 348 -12.72 -0.95 -27.22
N SER A 349 -11.44 -1.11 -26.94
CA SER A 349 -10.44 -0.06 -27.02
C SER A 349 -9.12 -0.62 -27.55
N PRO A 350 -8.33 0.20 -28.26
CA PRO A 350 -7.02 -0.22 -28.75
C PRO A 350 -6.02 -0.36 -27.60
N SER A 351 -4.95 -1.13 -27.81
CA SER A 351 -3.90 -1.38 -26.79
C SER A 351 -3.21 -0.09 -26.33
N GLN A 352 -3.24 0.98 -27.14
CA GLN A 352 -2.75 2.32 -26.77
C GLN A 352 -3.43 2.89 -25.52
N LEU A 353 -4.64 2.42 -25.17
CA LEU A 353 -5.29 2.82 -23.91
C LEU A 353 -4.41 2.50 -22.70
N LEU A 354 -3.63 1.41 -22.75
CA LEU A 354 -2.72 1.05 -21.65
C LEU A 354 -1.60 2.07 -21.43
N GLU A 355 -1.19 2.82 -22.47
CA GLU A 355 -0.21 3.90 -22.29
C GLU A 355 -0.69 4.97 -21.32
N THR A 356 -2.00 5.20 -21.22
CA THR A 356 -2.55 6.13 -20.24
C THR A 356 -2.38 5.63 -18.81
N TYR A 357 -2.31 4.30 -18.57
CA TYR A 357 -1.91 3.76 -17.28
C TYR A 357 -0.50 4.20 -16.91
N HIS A 358 0.45 4.04 -17.82
CA HIS A 358 1.82 4.48 -17.57
C HIS A 358 1.89 5.99 -17.33
N ILE A 359 1.24 6.82 -18.15
CA ILE A 359 1.24 8.28 -18.01
C ILE A 359 0.70 8.69 -16.64
N GLU A 360 -0.47 8.21 -16.27
CA GLU A 360 -1.16 8.56 -15.03
C GLU A 360 -0.43 8.04 -13.80
N ARG A 361 -0.04 6.77 -13.80
CA ARG A 361 0.54 6.16 -12.61
C ARG A 361 2.02 6.48 -12.40
N SER A 362 2.77 6.77 -13.47
CA SER A 362 4.14 7.27 -13.32
C SER A 362 4.17 8.71 -12.77
N ALA A 363 3.24 9.57 -13.19
CA ALA A 363 3.09 10.92 -12.64
C ALA A 363 2.68 10.87 -11.15
N ALA A 364 1.72 10.00 -10.80
CA ALA A 364 1.32 9.76 -9.41
C ALA A 364 2.48 9.22 -8.56
N ALA A 365 3.30 8.30 -9.11
CA ALA A 365 4.48 7.79 -8.43
C ALA A 365 5.52 8.89 -8.19
N ASP A 366 5.75 9.79 -9.16
CA ASP A 366 6.63 10.95 -8.99
C ASP A 366 6.15 11.91 -7.90
N GLU A 367 4.84 12.17 -7.85
CA GLU A 367 4.23 12.95 -6.78
C GLU A 367 4.42 12.26 -5.42
N ASN A 368 4.10 10.98 -5.33
CA ASN A 368 4.25 10.20 -4.10
C ASN A 368 5.72 10.11 -3.63
N ILE A 369 6.67 9.95 -4.55
CA ILE A 369 8.11 9.98 -4.26
C ILE A 369 8.53 11.34 -3.73
N ARG A 370 8.11 12.43 -4.38
CA ARG A 370 8.42 13.81 -3.97
C ARG A 370 7.91 14.08 -2.55
N GLU A 371 6.63 13.78 -2.28
CA GLU A 371 6.01 14.06 -0.99
C GLU A 371 6.56 13.14 0.13
N SER A 372 6.82 11.87 -0.17
CA SER A 372 7.44 10.93 0.78
C SER A 372 8.89 11.31 1.09
N THR A 373 9.65 11.74 0.07
CA THR A 373 11.03 12.23 0.25
C THR A 373 11.03 13.48 1.14
N ARG A 374 10.17 14.45 0.83
CA ARG A 374 10.02 15.68 1.63
C ARG A 374 9.67 15.39 3.09
N ALA A 375 8.72 14.49 3.32
CA ALA A 375 8.35 14.07 4.67
C ALA A 375 9.52 13.42 5.40
N THR A 376 10.26 12.52 4.73
CA THR A 376 11.41 11.81 5.31
C THR A 376 12.55 12.78 5.64
N ASP A 377 12.91 13.68 4.72
CA ASP A 377 13.98 14.69 4.93
C ASP A 377 13.62 15.65 6.08
N PHE A 378 12.32 16.01 6.22
CA PHE A 378 11.87 16.82 7.35
C PHE A 378 11.96 16.08 8.68
N MET A 379 11.64 14.78 8.70
CA MET A 379 11.69 13.97 9.92
C MET A 379 13.12 13.64 10.35
N ALA A 380 13.99 13.38 9.38
CA ALA A 380 15.36 12.92 9.58
C ALA A 380 16.36 13.84 8.82
N PRO A 381 16.57 15.08 9.29
CA PRO A 381 17.49 16.01 8.62
C PRO A 381 18.93 15.47 8.67
N VAL A 382 19.56 15.42 7.51
CA VAL A 382 20.94 14.92 7.36
C VAL A 382 22.01 15.98 7.55
N SER A 383 21.62 17.26 7.55
CA SER A 383 22.54 18.40 7.70
C SER A 383 22.15 19.33 8.85
N ALA A 384 23.14 20.07 9.37
CA ALA A 384 22.87 21.09 10.39
C ALA A 384 21.96 22.21 9.88
N GLN A 385 21.95 22.49 8.57
CA GLN A 385 21.07 23.46 7.94
C GLN A 385 19.62 22.99 7.94
N GLU A 386 19.38 21.74 7.54
CA GLU A 386 18.05 21.10 7.56
C GLU A 386 17.50 21.00 8.99
N ALA A 387 18.35 20.63 9.96
CA ALA A 387 17.96 20.59 11.37
C ALA A 387 17.54 21.99 11.89
N ARG A 388 18.26 23.05 11.48
CA ARG A 388 17.90 24.43 11.80
C ARG A 388 16.58 24.85 11.15
N LEU A 389 16.40 24.51 9.86
CA LEU A 389 15.15 24.76 9.15
C LEU A 389 13.97 24.06 9.84
N ARG A 390 14.11 22.76 10.15
CA ARG A 390 13.09 22.00 10.90
C ARG A 390 12.72 22.69 12.20
N LYS A 391 13.72 23.09 13.01
CA LYS A 391 13.49 23.76 14.29
C LYS A 391 12.73 25.10 14.11
N ALA A 392 13.08 25.89 13.11
CA ALA A 392 12.40 27.15 12.79
C ALA A 392 10.95 26.91 12.36
N VAL A 393 10.69 25.92 11.49
CA VAL A 393 9.35 25.53 11.04
C VAL A 393 8.50 25.03 12.21
N LEU A 394 9.05 24.18 13.08
CA LEU A 394 8.34 23.68 14.28
C LEU A 394 7.99 24.82 15.26
N SER A 395 8.88 25.82 15.42
CA SER A 395 8.58 27.01 16.22
C SER A 395 7.46 27.84 15.59
N LEU A 396 7.50 28.05 14.27
CA LEU A 396 6.47 28.79 13.54
C LEU A 396 5.11 28.10 13.56
N ALA A 397 5.10 26.76 13.55
CA ALA A 397 3.87 25.95 13.58
C ALA A 397 3.09 26.08 14.89
N LYS A 398 3.73 26.51 15.99
CA LYS A 398 3.03 26.79 17.25
C LYS A 398 2.08 27.98 17.13
N GLU A 399 2.40 28.93 16.27
CA GLU A 399 1.75 30.25 16.26
C GLU A 399 1.01 30.55 14.96
N THR A 400 1.31 29.81 13.87
CA THR A 400 0.78 30.13 12.53
C THR A 400 0.26 28.94 11.75
N GLU A 401 -0.85 29.13 11.03
CA GLU A 401 -1.37 28.14 10.09
C GLU A 401 -0.39 27.89 8.92
N PHE A 402 0.40 28.88 8.53
CA PHE A 402 1.44 28.72 7.53
C PHE A 402 2.52 27.72 7.99
N GLY A 403 2.98 27.84 9.23
CA GLY A 403 3.94 26.90 9.82
C GLY A 403 3.37 25.47 9.92
N LYS A 404 2.11 25.32 10.34
CA LYS A 404 1.43 24.01 10.35
C LYS A 404 1.37 23.37 8.97
N ARG A 405 1.07 24.14 7.93
CA ARG A 405 1.09 23.65 6.53
C ARG A 405 2.47 23.21 6.08
N MET A 406 3.53 23.87 6.54
CA MET A 406 4.91 23.44 6.25
C MET A 406 5.25 22.10 6.91
N VAL A 407 4.83 21.87 8.16
CA VAL A 407 5.02 20.59 8.86
C VAL A 407 4.21 19.48 8.19
N ASN A 408 3.00 19.79 7.73
CA ASN A 408 2.14 18.84 7.01
C ASN A 408 2.53 18.62 5.54
N GLY A 409 3.59 19.24 5.09
CA GLY A 409 4.12 18.97 3.76
C GLY A 409 4.45 17.48 3.60
N GLY A 410 3.89 16.83 2.59
CA GLY A 410 4.02 15.38 2.41
C GLY A 410 3.05 14.55 3.24
N ARG A 411 1.92 15.16 3.66
CA ARG A 411 0.85 14.51 4.40
C ARG A 411 0.35 13.21 3.76
N LEU A 412 -0.40 12.47 4.56
CA LEU A 412 -0.93 11.14 4.28
C LEU A 412 -1.58 11.00 2.90
N SER A 413 -1.58 9.78 2.40
CA SER A 413 -2.02 9.41 1.05
C SER A 413 -3.28 10.15 0.61
N VAL A 414 -3.13 10.95 -0.44
CA VAL A 414 -4.22 11.65 -1.13
C VAL A 414 -4.14 11.19 -2.59
N PRO A 415 -5.27 10.83 -3.22
CA PRO A 415 -5.28 10.48 -4.63
C PRO A 415 -4.72 11.60 -5.50
N SER A 416 -3.88 11.24 -6.47
CA SER A 416 -3.33 12.21 -7.42
C SER A 416 -4.39 12.68 -8.41
N VAL A 417 -4.27 13.91 -8.85
CA VAL A 417 -5.07 14.44 -9.97
C VAL A 417 -4.39 14.06 -11.28
N TYR A 418 -5.12 13.39 -12.17
CA TYR A 418 -4.55 12.92 -13.43
C TYR A 418 -4.64 13.97 -14.54
N GLU A 419 -3.49 14.36 -15.06
CA GLU A 419 -3.39 15.05 -16.35
C GLU A 419 -3.17 13.98 -17.42
N THR A 420 -4.21 13.65 -18.16
CA THR A 420 -4.23 12.51 -19.07
C THR A 420 -4.97 12.87 -20.37
N PRO A 421 -4.61 12.24 -21.51
CA PRO A 421 -5.39 12.38 -22.75
C PRO A 421 -6.86 11.94 -22.64
N LEU A 422 -7.24 11.23 -21.56
CA LEU A 422 -8.62 10.82 -21.29
C LEU A 422 -9.43 11.91 -20.58
N SER A 423 -8.77 12.93 -20.01
CA SER A 423 -9.44 14.06 -19.37
C SER A 423 -9.86 15.09 -20.42
N THR A 424 -11.09 15.59 -20.28
CA THR A 424 -11.54 16.73 -21.09
C THR A 424 -11.03 18.01 -20.44
N ALA A 425 -10.34 18.85 -21.20
CA ALA A 425 -9.95 20.17 -20.73
C ALA A 425 -11.20 21.03 -20.47
N ASP A 426 -11.22 21.76 -19.35
CA ASP A 426 -12.24 22.77 -19.11
C ASP A 426 -12.03 23.95 -20.05
N ALA A 427 -13.13 24.41 -20.64
CA ALA A 427 -13.15 25.62 -21.47
C ALA A 427 -13.23 26.89 -20.63
N GLU A 428 -13.59 26.78 -19.35
CA GLU A 428 -13.79 27.87 -18.41
C GLU A 428 -12.93 27.68 -17.15
N GLU A 429 -12.65 28.76 -16.44
CA GLU A 429 -11.95 28.71 -15.18
C GLU A 429 -12.79 27.97 -14.13
N TRP A 430 -12.22 26.88 -13.58
CA TRP A 430 -12.89 26.04 -12.57
C TRP A 430 -12.91 26.74 -11.21
N GLN A 431 -14.09 26.99 -10.67
CA GLN A 431 -14.27 27.69 -9.40
C GLN A 431 -14.84 26.73 -8.34
N GLY A 432 -13.92 26.10 -7.60
CA GLY A 432 -14.26 25.19 -6.49
C GLY A 432 -14.73 23.80 -6.92
N GLY A 433 -14.78 22.85 -5.97
CA GLY A 433 -15.14 21.47 -6.23
C GLY A 433 -14.02 20.64 -6.89
N PRO A 434 -14.28 19.37 -7.26
CA PRO A 434 -13.31 18.50 -7.89
C PRO A 434 -13.06 18.91 -9.35
N CYS A 435 -11.81 19.16 -9.69
CA CYS A 435 -11.42 19.43 -11.08
C CYS A 435 -11.32 18.11 -11.89
N PRO A 436 -11.34 18.18 -13.24
CA PRO A 436 -11.14 17.02 -14.10
C PRO A 436 -9.85 16.26 -13.74
N GLY A 437 -9.90 14.92 -13.75
CA GLY A 437 -8.80 14.07 -13.33
C GLY A 437 -8.74 13.76 -11.83
N THR A 438 -9.55 14.42 -11.02
CA THR A 438 -9.70 14.15 -9.58
C THR A 438 -10.51 12.89 -9.36
N SER A 439 -10.20 12.14 -8.30
CA SER A 439 -11.05 11.04 -7.83
C SER A 439 -12.44 11.55 -7.47
N MET A 440 -13.47 10.77 -7.84
CA MET A 440 -14.85 11.07 -7.50
C MET A 440 -15.02 11.20 -5.98
N LEU A 441 -15.73 12.23 -5.56
CA LEU A 441 -16.15 12.40 -4.16
C LEU A 441 -17.36 11.52 -3.87
N ASP A 442 -17.38 10.94 -2.68
CA ASP A 442 -18.55 10.22 -2.20
C ASP A 442 -19.60 11.17 -1.62
N ALA A 443 -20.85 10.80 -1.73
CA ALA A 443 -21.97 11.53 -1.14
C ALA A 443 -23.15 10.57 -0.84
N PRO A 444 -23.92 10.82 0.22
CA PRO A 444 -25.14 10.06 0.48
C PRO A 444 -26.20 10.39 -0.57
N LEU A 445 -26.81 9.35 -1.12
CA LEU A 445 -27.89 9.43 -2.11
C LEU A 445 -29.16 8.82 -1.55
N LYS A 446 -30.30 9.29 -2.03
CA LYS A 446 -31.60 8.67 -1.81
C LYS A 446 -32.23 8.33 -3.15
N THR A 447 -32.55 7.08 -3.37
CA THR A 447 -33.24 6.62 -4.57
C THR A 447 -34.69 7.06 -4.56
N THR A 448 -35.37 7.03 -5.72
CA THR A 448 -36.80 7.41 -5.85
C THR A 448 -37.71 6.48 -5.06
N ASP A 449 -37.32 5.24 -4.81
CA ASP A 449 -38.01 4.26 -3.97
C ASP A 449 -37.65 4.37 -2.46
N GLY A 450 -36.85 5.38 -2.08
CA GLY A 450 -36.54 5.71 -0.69
C GLY A 450 -35.34 5.01 -0.08
N ARG A 451 -34.61 4.16 -0.83
CA ARG A 451 -33.38 3.52 -0.35
C ARG A 451 -32.25 4.53 -0.19
N HIS A 452 -31.43 4.33 0.82
CA HIS A 452 -30.20 5.10 1.02
C HIS A 452 -29.02 4.36 0.38
N LEU A 453 -28.26 5.07 -0.42
CA LEU A 453 -27.03 4.61 -1.10
C LEU A 453 -25.94 5.66 -0.93
N HIS A 454 -24.74 5.30 -1.29
CA HIS A 454 -23.64 6.24 -1.50
C HIS A 454 -23.36 6.40 -3.00
N LEU A 455 -22.85 7.55 -3.40
CA LEU A 455 -22.52 7.82 -4.80
C LEU A 455 -21.53 6.77 -5.34
N THR A 456 -20.60 6.33 -4.51
CA THR A 456 -19.66 5.25 -4.84
C THR A 456 -20.35 3.92 -5.14
N ASP A 457 -21.49 3.62 -4.54
CA ASP A 457 -22.25 2.39 -4.80
C ASP A 457 -22.96 2.42 -6.18
N ALA A 458 -23.24 3.62 -6.72
CA ALA A 458 -23.92 3.74 -8.01
C ALA A 458 -23.04 3.41 -9.21
N PHE A 459 -21.74 3.28 -9.01
CA PHE A 459 -20.72 2.98 -10.04
C PHE A 459 -20.04 1.60 -9.82
N ASN A 460 -20.62 0.78 -8.99
CA ASN A 460 -20.15 -0.59 -8.71
C ASN A 460 -20.78 -1.61 -9.66
#